data_9274c4e22bf8fc8f9813f032995e59db
#
_entry.id   9274c4e22bf8fc8f9813f032995e59db
#
_cell.length_a   1.000
_cell.length_b   1.000
_cell.length_c   1.000
_cell.angle_alpha   90.00
_cell.angle_beta   90.00
_cell.angle_gamma   90.00
#
_symmetry.space_group_name_H-M   'P 1'
#
loop_
_entity.id
_entity.type
_entity.pdbx_description
1 polymer ?
#
loop_
_entity_poly.entity_id
_entity_poly.type
_entity_poly.pdbx_seq_one_letter_code
_entity_poly.pdbx_strand_id
1 'polypeptide(L)'
;LDIKKIKENPEAVKAGLRAKEVDCDATVDRILELDEQRRQLIASTEQRKAMQNKVSKEIPQMKKQGKDVAPLFAEMAELKAELAEGAAKLDAVLAEYRTCMLSLPNLPDPDLKPGGKENNEPLRYFGEPHKFNFPPKHHVDLCQDLGLIDYERGVKLAGAGNWMYTGMGARLEWALLNYFIDTHIADGYDFILPPHMLEYQCGETAGQFPKFADEVYKIANPTDDRIHYMLPTAEAALASVYRDEILSEADLPKKFFAYTPCFRREAGSHRADERGM
;
A
#
# COMPACT_ATOMS: atom_id res chain seq x y z
N LEU A 1 10.80 -2.68 -0.63
CA LEU A 1 12.26 -2.66 -0.74
C LEU A 1 12.70 -2.14 -2.10
N ASP A 2 13.87 -1.46 -2.16
CA ASP A 2 14.50 -1.08 -3.44
C ASP A 2 15.26 -2.28 -4.01
N ILE A 3 15.06 -2.58 -5.29
CA ILE A 3 15.77 -3.63 -6.02
C ILE A 3 17.30 -3.43 -5.98
N LYS A 4 17.78 -2.19 -5.91
CA LYS A 4 19.22 -1.91 -5.78
C LYS A 4 19.78 -2.51 -4.51
N LYS A 5 19.12 -2.33 -3.36
CA LYS A 5 19.52 -2.94 -2.07
C LYS A 5 19.54 -4.46 -2.15
N ILE A 6 18.54 -5.06 -2.80
CA ILE A 6 18.48 -6.53 -2.97
C ILE A 6 19.67 -7.01 -3.80
N LYS A 7 20.02 -6.32 -4.89
CA LYS A 7 21.13 -6.68 -5.77
C LYS A 7 22.50 -6.48 -5.14
N GLU A 8 22.67 -5.42 -4.36
CA GLU A 8 23.95 -5.09 -3.72
C GLU A 8 24.34 -6.13 -2.67
N ASN A 9 23.40 -6.61 -1.87
CA ASN A 9 23.68 -7.63 -0.85
C ASN A 9 22.43 -8.49 -0.57
N PRO A 10 22.14 -9.50 -1.40
CA PRO A 10 21.00 -10.38 -1.24
C PRO A 10 20.99 -11.10 0.13
N GLU A 11 22.16 -11.55 0.58
CA GLU A 11 22.26 -12.30 1.84
C GLU A 11 21.96 -11.44 3.06
N ALA A 12 22.38 -10.18 3.07
CA ALA A 12 22.00 -9.24 4.13
C ALA A 12 20.50 -8.96 4.13
N VAL A 13 19.88 -8.86 2.95
CA VAL A 13 18.42 -8.70 2.83
C VAL A 13 17.70 -9.92 3.39
N LYS A 14 18.09 -11.14 2.98
CA LYS A 14 17.53 -12.39 3.51
C LYS A 14 17.69 -12.48 5.03
N ALA A 15 18.87 -12.16 5.55
CA ALA A 15 19.13 -12.15 7.00
C ALA A 15 18.22 -11.17 7.76
N GLY A 16 18.03 -9.96 7.22
CA GLY A 16 17.12 -8.98 7.80
C GLY A 16 15.65 -9.43 7.78
N LEU A 17 15.21 -10.10 6.72
CA LEU A 17 13.86 -10.66 6.64
C LEU A 17 13.64 -11.81 7.63
N ARG A 18 14.65 -12.69 7.79
CA ARG A 18 14.62 -13.76 8.81
C ARG A 18 14.57 -13.18 10.23
N ALA A 19 15.23 -12.04 10.48
CA ALA A 19 15.16 -11.35 11.78
C ALA A 19 13.74 -10.83 12.10
N LYS A 20 12.88 -10.64 11.08
CA LYS A 20 11.44 -10.39 11.24
C LYS A 20 10.59 -11.66 11.32
N GLU A 21 11.22 -12.83 11.44
CA GLU A 21 10.54 -14.14 11.44
C GLU A 21 9.76 -14.42 10.15
N VAL A 22 10.19 -13.83 9.02
CA VAL A 22 9.57 -14.03 7.72
C VAL A 22 10.55 -14.74 6.79
N ASP A 23 10.20 -15.94 6.33
CA ASP A 23 10.97 -16.67 5.34
C ASP A 23 10.62 -16.17 3.93
N CYS A 24 11.52 -15.39 3.37
CA CYS A 24 11.39 -14.83 2.02
C CYS A 24 12.60 -15.15 1.13
N ASP A 25 13.46 -16.07 1.51
CA ASP A 25 14.69 -16.38 0.77
C ASP A 25 14.42 -16.71 -0.69
N ALA A 26 13.49 -17.63 -0.94
CA ALA A 26 13.11 -18.01 -2.29
C ALA A 26 12.50 -16.85 -3.09
N THR A 27 11.75 -15.95 -2.42
CA THR A 27 11.18 -14.78 -3.07
C THR A 27 12.26 -13.77 -3.47
N VAL A 28 13.27 -13.58 -2.63
CA VAL A 28 14.43 -12.72 -2.95
C VAL A 28 15.19 -13.25 -4.15
N ASP A 29 15.46 -14.56 -4.19
CA ASP A 29 16.14 -15.21 -5.34
C ASP A 29 15.30 -15.07 -6.61
N ARG A 30 13.99 -15.29 -6.52
CA ARG A 30 13.08 -15.15 -7.65
C ARG A 30 13.04 -13.72 -8.20
N ILE A 31 13.07 -12.71 -7.33
CA ILE A 31 13.13 -11.29 -7.74
C ILE A 31 14.40 -11.00 -8.55
N LEU A 32 15.55 -11.54 -8.13
CA LEU A 32 16.81 -11.37 -8.85
C LEU A 32 16.77 -12.01 -10.26
N GLU A 33 16.21 -13.22 -10.36
CA GLU A 33 16.01 -13.90 -11.64
C GLU A 33 15.08 -13.09 -12.56
N LEU A 34 13.95 -12.61 -12.03
CA LEU A 34 12.98 -11.83 -12.78
C LEU A 34 13.54 -10.47 -13.21
N ASP A 35 14.35 -9.81 -12.38
CA ASP A 35 15.03 -8.57 -12.76
C ASP A 35 16.01 -8.80 -13.92
N GLU A 36 16.74 -9.91 -13.91
CA GLU A 36 17.63 -10.26 -15.03
C GLU A 36 16.84 -10.55 -16.31
N GLN A 37 15.79 -11.37 -16.24
CA GLN A 37 14.91 -11.68 -17.38
C GLN A 37 14.29 -10.40 -17.96
N ARG A 38 13.78 -9.52 -17.10
CA ARG A 38 13.22 -8.22 -17.48
C ARG A 38 14.23 -7.39 -18.26
N ARG A 39 15.45 -7.26 -17.78
CA ARG A 39 16.52 -6.48 -18.44
C ARG A 39 16.88 -7.06 -19.81
N GLN A 40 16.98 -8.39 -19.91
CA GLN A 40 17.27 -9.06 -21.17
C GLN A 40 16.13 -8.87 -22.18
N LEU A 41 14.87 -8.99 -21.76
CA LEU A 41 13.70 -8.76 -22.61
C LEU A 41 13.61 -7.30 -23.08
N ILE A 42 13.87 -6.33 -22.23
CA ILE A 42 13.91 -4.90 -22.61
C ILE A 42 14.99 -4.69 -23.67
N ALA A 43 16.23 -5.13 -23.41
CA ALA A 43 17.35 -4.94 -24.34
C ALA A 43 17.07 -5.59 -25.71
N SER A 44 16.53 -6.84 -25.72
CA SER A 44 16.19 -7.52 -26.97
C SER A 44 15.04 -6.83 -27.72
N THR A 45 14.06 -6.29 -27.01
CA THR A 45 12.94 -5.54 -27.58
C THR A 45 13.43 -4.22 -28.21
N GLU A 46 14.33 -3.51 -27.56
CA GLU A 46 14.93 -2.27 -28.10
C GLU A 46 15.75 -2.55 -29.36
N GLN A 47 16.54 -3.63 -29.37
CA GLN A 47 17.29 -4.05 -30.56
C GLN A 47 16.35 -4.35 -31.74
N ARG A 48 15.28 -5.14 -31.50
CA ARG A 48 14.28 -5.46 -32.54
C ARG A 48 13.55 -4.22 -33.05
N LYS A 49 13.18 -3.28 -32.16
CA LYS A 49 12.60 -1.98 -32.56
C LYS A 49 13.58 -1.17 -33.42
N ALA A 50 14.85 -1.15 -33.08
CA ALA A 50 15.86 -0.48 -33.90
C ALA A 50 16.00 -1.13 -35.29
N MET A 51 16.00 -2.47 -35.39
CA MET A 51 15.99 -3.18 -36.66
C MET A 51 14.72 -2.88 -37.47
N GLN A 52 13.56 -2.96 -36.86
CA GLN A 52 12.28 -2.61 -37.51
C GLN A 52 12.30 -1.20 -38.09
N ASN A 53 12.80 -0.22 -37.33
CA ASN A 53 12.93 1.17 -37.77
C ASN A 53 13.91 1.31 -38.95
N LYS A 54 15.00 0.53 -38.95
CA LYS A 54 15.96 0.49 -40.05
C LYS A 54 15.34 -0.06 -41.33
N VAL A 55 14.74 -1.24 -41.26
CA VAL A 55 14.07 -1.89 -42.40
C VAL A 55 12.93 -0.99 -42.94
N SER A 56 12.14 -0.37 -42.04
CA SER A 56 11.08 0.57 -42.44
C SER A 56 11.60 1.77 -43.27
N LYS A 57 12.80 2.25 -42.97
CA LYS A 57 13.44 3.36 -43.72
C LYS A 57 14.05 2.92 -45.06
N GLU A 58 14.45 1.65 -45.16
CA GLU A 58 15.02 1.07 -46.39
C GLU A 58 13.98 0.81 -47.47
N ILE A 59 12.75 0.39 -47.10
CA ILE A 59 11.66 0.06 -48.01
C ILE A 59 11.39 1.19 -49.04
N PRO A 60 11.17 2.47 -48.66
CA PRO A 60 10.92 3.53 -49.62
C PRO A 60 12.10 3.80 -50.57
N GLN A 61 13.33 3.62 -50.09
CA GLN A 61 14.54 3.83 -50.89
C GLN A 61 14.67 2.74 -51.95
N MET A 62 14.48 1.48 -51.57
CA MET A 62 14.55 0.36 -52.51
C MET A 62 13.41 0.41 -53.55
N LYS A 63 12.19 0.80 -53.14
CA LYS A 63 11.07 1.04 -54.06
C LYS A 63 11.44 2.10 -55.12
N LYS A 64 12.06 3.20 -54.72
CA LYS A 64 12.51 4.26 -55.67
C LYS A 64 13.60 3.76 -56.65
N GLN A 65 14.36 2.76 -56.25
CA GLN A 65 15.40 2.14 -57.08
C GLN A 65 14.86 0.97 -57.93
N GLY A 66 13.55 0.70 -57.90
CA GLY A 66 12.95 -0.41 -58.64
C GLY A 66 13.36 -1.82 -58.15
N LYS A 67 13.90 -1.93 -56.94
CA LYS A 67 14.32 -3.22 -56.37
C LYS A 67 13.14 -3.92 -55.71
N ASP A 68 13.19 -5.27 -55.66
CA ASP A 68 12.21 -6.09 -54.99
C ASP A 68 12.25 -5.80 -53.46
N VAL A 69 11.10 -5.46 -52.91
CA VAL A 69 10.91 -5.19 -51.46
C VAL A 69 10.14 -6.29 -50.73
N ALA A 70 9.76 -7.37 -51.42
CA ALA A 70 9.03 -8.48 -50.81
C ALA A 70 9.80 -9.12 -49.64
N PRO A 71 11.15 -9.34 -49.73
CA PRO A 71 11.91 -9.82 -48.58
C PRO A 71 11.88 -8.91 -47.35
N LEU A 72 11.91 -7.59 -47.56
CA LEU A 72 11.84 -6.61 -46.45
C LEU A 72 10.45 -6.59 -45.78
N PHE A 73 9.39 -6.83 -46.54
CA PHE A 73 8.06 -6.99 -45.94
C PHE A 73 7.94 -8.27 -45.13
N ALA A 74 8.55 -9.38 -45.58
CA ALA A 74 8.62 -10.61 -44.80
C ALA A 74 9.40 -10.42 -43.48
N GLU A 75 10.57 -9.79 -43.55
CA GLU A 75 11.39 -9.44 -42.36
C GLU A 75 10.62 -8.53 -41.40
N MET A 76 9.89 -7.53 -41.91
CA MET A 76 9.04 -6.65 -41.10
C MET A 76 7.92 -7.43 -40.39
N ALA A 77 7.31 -8.42 -41.07
CA ALA A 77 6.27 -9.25 -40.47
C ALA A 77 6.84 -10.15 -39.35
N GLU A 78 8.02 -10.72 -39.56
CA GLU A 78 8.72 -11.54 -38.56
C GLU A 78 9.12 -10.68 -37.34
N LEU A 79 9.76 -9.53 -37.56
CA LEU A 79 10.10 -8.60 -36.47
C LEU A 79 8.89 -8.14 -35.67
N LYS A 80 7.75 -7.92 -36.34
CA LYS A 80 6.50 -7.55 -35.67
C LYS A 80 5.97 -8.70 -34.80
N ALA A 81 6.03 -9.94 -35.29
CA ALA A 81 5.62 -11.10 -34.51
C ALA A 81 6.53 -11.31 -33.28
N GLU A 82 7.84 -11.22 -33.46
CA GLU A 82 8.81 -11.32 -32.36
C GLU A 82 8.66 -10.21 -31.32
N LEU A 83 8.35 -8.96 -31.74
CA LEU A 83 8.08 -7.87 -30.84
C LEU A 83 6.80 -8.08 -30.03
N ALA A 84 5.75 -8.63 -30.64
CA ALA A 84 4.50 -8.95 -29.95
C ALA A 84 4.73 -10.08 -28.92
N GLU A 85 5.45 -11.13 -29.28
CA GLU A 85 5.81 -12.21 -28.35
C GLU A 85 6.70 -11.71 -27.21
N GLY A 86 7.71 -10.88 -27.53
CA GLY A 86 8.59 -10.25 -26.54
C GLY A 86 7.84 -9.37 -25.56
N ALA A 87 6.86 -8.59 -26.03
CA ALA A 87 6.01 -7.76 -25.20
C ALA A 87 5.16 -8.61 -24.23
N ALA A 88 4.51 -9.66 -24.74
CA ALA A 88 3.71 -10.54 -23.88
C ALA A 88 4.56 -11.24 -22.79
N LYS A 89 5.78 -11.67 -23.15
CA LYS A 89 6.72 -12.24 -22.16
C LYS A 89 7.16 -11.20 -21.13
N LEU A 90 7.43 -9.98 -21.57
CA LEU A 90 7.83 -8.90 -20.67
C LEU A 90 6.69 -8.54 -19.70
N ASP A 91 5.44 -8.47 -20.18
CA ASP A 91 4.28 -8.20 -19.34
C ASP A 91 4.09 -9.28 -18.26
N ALA A 92 4.26 -10.55 -18.62
CA ALA A 92 4.19 -11.65 -17.66
C ALA A 92 5.30 -11.57 -16.59
N VAL A 93 6.54 -11.28 -17.00
CA VAL A 93 7.68 -11.11 -16.09
C VAL A 93 7.47 -9.91 -15.18
N LEU A 94 6.97 -8.79 -15.70
CA LEU A 94 6.68 -7.59 -14.91
C LEU A 94 5.57 -7.83 -13.88
N ALA A 95 4.53 -8.57 -14.24
CA ALA A 95 3.43 -8.91 -13.32
C ALA A 95 3.93 -9.78 -12.16
N GLU A 96 4.71 -10.82 -12.45
CA GLU A 96 5.30 -11.69 -11.43
C GLU A 96 6.31 -10.92 -10.55
N TYR A 97 7.19 -10.14 -11.18
CA TYR A 97 8.15 -9.29 -10.48
C TYR A 97 7.47 -8.34 -9.50
N ARG A 98 6.40 -7.65 -9.96
CA ARG A 98 5.62 -6.78 -9.11
C ARG A 98 5.02 -7.53 -7.91
N THR A 99 4.42 -8.69 -8.15
CA THR A 99 3.84 -9.51 -7.09
C THR A 99 4.89 -9.90 -6.04
N CYS A 100 6.05 -10.38 -6.47
CA CYS A 100 7.15 -10.73 -5.57
C CYS A 100 7.66 -9.52 -4.79
N MET A 101 7.86 -8.37 -5.44
CA MET A 101 8.32 -7.14 -4.78
C MET A 101 7.34 -6.61 -3.74
N LEU A 102 6.03 -6.68 -4.02
CA LEU A 102 4.97 -6.24 -3.09
C LEU A 102 4.79 -7.19 -1.90
N SER A 103 5.20 -8.45 -2.02
CA SER A 103 5.12 -9.42 -0.92
C SER A 103 6.24 -9.27 0.12
N LEU A 104 7.35 -8.61 -0.24
CA LEU A 104 8.48 -8.43 0.68
C LEU A 104 8.19 -7.33 1.72
N PRO A 105 8.30 -7.62 3.02
CA PRO A 105 8.25 -6.58 4.05
C PRO A 105 9.52 -5.73 4.04
N ASN A 106 9.46 -4.56 4.68
CA ASN A 106 10.65 -3.73 4.90
C ASN A 106 11.62 -4.41 5.88
N LEU A 107 12.90 -4.12 5.72
CA LEU A 107 13.93 -4.60 6.65
C LEU A 107 13.78 -3.90 8.02
N PRO A 108 14.05 -4.61 9.11
CA PRO A 108 14.16 -3.97 10.41
C PRO A 108 15.47 -3.17 10.51
N ASP A 109 15.51 -2.22 11.42
CA ASP A 109 16.78 -1.58 11.77
C ASP A 109 17.70 -2.58 12.48
N PRO A 110 19.03 -2.47 12.30
CA PRO A 110 19.99 -3.46 12.82
C PRO A 110 20.06 -3.56 14.34
N ASP A 111 19.63 -2.53 15.05
CA ASP A 111 19.63 -2.45 16.52
C ASP A 111 18.37 -3.05 17.16
N LEU A 112 17.37 -3.45 16.35
CA LEU A 112 16.16 -4.08 16.86
C LEU A 112 16.40 -5.56 17.18
N LYS A 113 15.95 -5.98 18.36
CA LYS A 113 15.98 -7.39 18.75
C LYS A 113 14.90 -8.19 18.02
N PRO A 114 15.24 -9.31 17.39
CA PRO A 114 14.26 -10.23 16.85
C PRO A 114 13.35 -10.82 17.92
N GLY A 115 12.13 -11.21 17.53
CA GLY A 115 11.16 -11.89 18.40
C GLY A 115 9.92 -11.06 18.69
N GLY A 116 9.12 -11.52 19.65
CA GLY A 116 7.85 -10.94 20.01
C GLY A 116 7.92 -9.80 21.03
N LYS A 117 6.76 -9.50 21.62
CA LYS A 117 6.59 -8.38 22.59
C LYS A 117 7.50 -8.47 23.80
N GLU A 118 7.94 -9.68 24.17
CA GLU A 118 8.85 -9.95 25.28
C GLU A 118 10.24 -9.31 25.09
N ASN A 119 10.59 -9.03 23.84
CA ASN A 119 11.87 -8.40 23.49
C ASN A 119 11.78 -6.86 23.37
N ASN A 120 10.60 -6.28 23.64
CA ASN A 120 10.44 -4.83 23.63
C ASN A 120 11.26 -4.19 24.77
N GLU A 121 12.05 -3.17 24.42
CA GLU A 121 12.83 -2.40 25.37
C GLU A 121 12.28 -0.97 25.50
N PRO A 122 11.85 -0.53 26.70
CA PRO A 122 11.50 0.85 26.92
C PRO A 122 12.73 1.75 26.77
N LEU A 123 12.71 2.68 25.82
CA LEU A 123 13.82 3.60 25.60
C LEU A 123 13.86 4.72 26.64
N ARG A 124 12.71 5.14 27.15
CA ARG A 124 12.59 6.15 28.19
C ARG A 124 11.24 6.08 28.90
N TYR A 125 11.20 6.57 30.10
CA TYR A 125 9.98 6.81 30.85
C TYR A 125 9.78 8.31 31.05
N PHE A 126 8.52 8.75 31.10
CA PHE A 126 8.14 10.11 31.40
C PHE A 126 7.00 10.12 32.42
N GLY A 127 7.23 10.79 33.55
CA GLY A 127 6.26 10.89 34.64
C GLY A 127 6.06 9.56 35.38
N GLU A 128 5.15 9.60 36.32
CA GLU A 128 4.73 8.45 37.11
C GLU A 128 3.24 8.18 36.88
N PRO A 129 2.80 6.93 36.75
CA PRO A 129 1.37 6.60 36.67
C PRO A 129 0.63 7.12 37.89
N HIS A 130 -0.50 7.76 37.67
CA HIS A 130 -1.34 8.26 38.76
C HIS A 130 -1.85 7.09 39.63
N LYS A 131 -1.66 7.20 40.95
CA LYS A 131 -2.14 6.21 41.91
C LYS A 131 -3.47 6.68 42.47
N PHE A 132 -4.54 6.00 42.09
CA PHE A 132 -5.87 6.26 42.63
C PHE A 132 -5.97 5.72 44.06
N ASN A 133 -6.71 6.43 44.92
CA ASN A 133 -7.07 6.00 46.27
C ASN A 133 -8.40 5.21 46.31
N PHE A 134 -8.93 4.85 45.14
CA PHE A 134 -10.15 4.07 44.91
C PHE A 134 -9.95 3.10 43.75
N PRO A 135 -10.72 2.03 43.63
CA PRO A 135 -10.67 1.15 42.48
C PRO A 135 -11.15 1.87 41.21
N PRO A 136 -10.28 2.10 40.19
CA PRO A 136 -10.73 2.72 38.94
C PRO A 136 -11.64 1.79 38.16
N LYS A 137 -12.75 2.33 37.61
CA LYS A 137 -13.62 1.60 36.71
C LYS A 137 -13.01 1.54 35.31
N HIS A 138 -13.32 0.47 34.57
CA HIS A 138 -12.99 0.37 33.17
C HIS A 138 -13.76 1.41 32.33
N HIS A 139 -13.20 1.90 31.25
CA HIS A 139 -13.84 2.95 30.43
C HIS A 139 -15.21 2.55 29.90
N VAL A 140 -15.42 1.28 29.51
CA VAL A 140 -16.73 0.78 29.06
C VAL A 140 -17.79 0.95 30.16
N ASP A 141 -17.45 0.57 31.40
CA ASP A 141 -18.35 0.68 32.54
C ASP A 141 -18.67 2.14 32.86
N LEU A 142 -17.66 3.03 32.75
CA LEU A 142 -17.86 4.48 32.90
C LEU A 142 -18.79 5.05 31.82
N CYS A 143 -18.58 4.66 30.56
CA CYS A 143 -19.42 5.12 29.45
C CYS A 143 -20.88 4.67 29.59
N GLN A 144 -21.11 3.45 30.10
CA GLN A 144 -22.43 2.94 30.38
C GLN A 144 -23.09 3.68 31.55
N ASP A 145 -22.39 3.82 32.69
CA ASP A 145 -22.88 4.49 33.88
C ASP A 145 -23.27 5.95 33.62
N LEU A 146 -22.50 6.62 32.75
CA LEU A 146 -22.72 8.01 32.39
C LEU A 146 -23.64 8.21 31.17
N GLY A 147 -24.10 7.13 30.55
CA GLY A 147 -24.97 7.17 29.37
C GLY A 147 -24.32 7.81 28.14
N LEU A 148 -23.00 7.65 27.98
CA LEU A 148 -22.25 8.24 26.88
C LEU A 148 -22.27 7.37 25.62
N ILE A 149 -22.36 6.05 25.79
CA ILE A 149 -22.31 5.05 24.72
C ILE A 149 -23.41 4.00 24.94
N ASP A 150 -24.13 3.69 23.87
CA ASP A 150 -25.09 2.58 23.81
C ASP A 150 -24.48 1.41 23.03
N TYR A 151 -23.94 0.46 23.75
CA TYR A 151 -23.32 -0.73 23.14
C TYR A 151 -24.37 -1.70 22.59
N GLU A 152 -25.50 -1.89 23.30
CA GLU A 152 -26.53 -2.84 22.88
C GLU A 152 -27.14 -2.44 21.54
N ARG A 153 -27.51 -1.17 21.39
CA ARG A 153 -28.04 -0.65 20.13
C ARG A 153 -27.00 -0.54 19.04
N GLY A 154 -25.74 -0.22 19.38
CA GLY A 154 -24.62 -0.27 18.43
C GLY A 154 -24.47 -1.65 17.80
N VAL A 155 -24.45 -2.71 18.62
CA VAL A 155 -24.40 -4.11 18.14
C VAL A 155 -25.64 -4.48 17.31
N LYS A 156 -26.83 -4.02 17.70
CA LYS A 156 -28.06 -4.24 16.91
C LYS A 156 -27.99 -3.63 15.52
N LEU A 157 -27.34 -2.48 15.38
CA LEU A 157 -27.22 -1.77 14.09
C LEU A 157 -26.18 -2.39 13.17
N ALA A 158 -25.02 -2.82 13.69
CA ALA A 158 -23.87 -3.15 12.86
C ALA A 158 -23.13 -4.43 13.25
N GLY A 159 -23.65 -5.20 14.21
CA GLY A 159 -23.05 -6.45 14.70
C GLY A 159 -22.05 -6.26 15.84
N ALA A 160 -21.47 -7.38 16.30
CA ALA A 160 -20.53 -7.38 17.41
C ALA A 160 -19.32 -6.46 17.17
N GLY A 161 -18.83 -5.81 18.23
CA GLY A 161 -17.72 -4.88 18.18
C GLY A 161 -18.10 -3.45 17.74
N ASN A 162 -19.39 -3.16 17.58
CA ASN A 162 -19.88 -1.82 17.25
C ASN A 162 -20.59 -1.18 18.44
N TRP A 163 -20.55 0.15 18.50
CA TRP A 163 -21.14 0.96 19.53
C TRP A 163 -21.78 2.22 18.93
N MET A 164 -22.55 2.91 19.73
CA MET A 164 -23.20 4.15 19.32
C MET A 164 -23.01 5.20 20.40
N TYR A 165 -22.36 6.31 20.07
CA TYR A 165 -22.29 7.46 20.96
C TYR A 165 -23.67 8.11 21.11
N THR A 166 -24.01 8.54 22.33
CA THR A 166 -25.29 9.18 22.62
C THR A 166 -25.12 10.48 23.41
N GLY A 167 -26.00 11.45 23.17
CA GLY A 167 -26.08 12.67 23.96
C GLY A 167 -24.74 13.36 24.15
N MET A 168 -24.30 13.46 25.41
CA MET A 168 -23.04 14.11 25.78
C MET A 168 -21.82 13.31 25.30
N GLY A 169 -21.91 11.98 25.12
CA GLY A 169 -20.84 11.17 24.55
C GLY A 169 -20.51 11.58 23.11
N ALA A 170 -21.53 11.74 22.27
CA ALA A 170 -21.34 12.22 20.90
C ALA A 170 -20.79 13.64 20.86
N ARG A 171 -21.22 14.52 21.78
CA ARG A 171 -20.68 15.88 21.87
C ARG A 171 -19.23 15.92 22.31
N LEU A 172 -18.83 15.04 23.23
CA LEU A 172 -17.45 14.93 23.71
C LEU A 172 -16.53 14.44 22.61
N GLU A 173 -16.93 13.43 21.84
CA GLU A 173 -16.19 12.98 20.66
C GLU A 173 -15.95 14.12 19.68
N TRP A 174 -17.00 14.85 19.29
CA TRP A 174 -16.87 15.99 18.38
C TRP A 174 -16.04 17.14 18.95
N ALA A 175 -16.12 17.39 20.25
CA ALA A 175 -15.29 18.41 20.88
C ALA A 175 -13.80 18.05 20.80
N LEU A 176 -13.47 16.76 21.00
CA LEU A 176 -12.10 16.25 20.89
C LEU A 176 -11.60 16.31 19.44
N LEU A 177 -12.44 15.90 18.48
CA LEU A 177 -12.11 15.98 17.05
C LEU A 177 -11.86 17.44 16.61
N ASN A 178 -12.70 18.38 17.01
CA ASN A 178 -12.49 19.79 16.71
C ASN A 178 -11.19 20.32 17.34
N TYR A 179 -10.89 19.93 18.58
CA TYR A 179 -9.62 20.29 19.22
C TYR A 179 -8.40 19.78 18.40
N PHE A 180 -8.43 18.54 17.91
CA PHE A 180 -7.37 18.01 17.05
C PHE A 180 -7.28 18.75 15.72
N ILE A 181 -8.42 19.05 15.09
CA ILE A 181 -8.47 19.80 13.83
C ILE A 181 -7.83 21.17 14.00
N ASP A 182 -8.26 21.94 15.01
CA ASP A 182 -7.74 23.28 15.27
C ASP A 182 -6.25 23.26 15.61
N THR A 183 -5.79 22.27 16.38
CA THR A 183 -4.37 22.11 16.74
C THR A 183 -3.52 21.84 15.49
N HIS A 184 -3.93 20.91 14.64
CA HIS A 184 -3.15 20.59 13.45
C HIS A 184 -3.16 21.71 12.40
N ILE A 185 -4.26 22.45 12.27
CA ILE A 185 -4.28 23.66 11.43
C ILE A 185 -3.31 24.71 11.98
N ALA A 186 -3.27 24.92 13.29
CA ALA A 186 -2.32 25.84 13.93
C ALA A 186 -0.86 25.41 13.74
N ASP A 187 -0.59 24.10 13.64
CA ASP A 187 0.73 23.53 13.34
C ASP A 187 1.10 23.59 11.84
N GLY A 188 0.23 24.19 11.02
CA GLY A 188 0.49 24.40 9.59
C GLY A 188 0.25 23.17 8.70
N TYR A 189 -0.68 22.31 9.10
CA TYR A 189 -1.17 21.22 8.28
C TYR A 189 -2.45 21.59 7.54
N ASP A 190 -2.60 21.15 6.29
CA ASP A 190 -3.82 21.28 5.51
C ASP A 190 -4.81 20.17 5.88
N PHE A 191 -6.04 20.57 6.25
CA PHE A 191 -7.13 19.65 6.55
C PHE A 191 -7.77 19.13 5.27
N ILE A 192 -7.77 17.80 5.09
CA ILE A 192 -8.36 17.13 3.93
C ILE A 192 -9.50 16.21 4.38
N LEU A 193 -10.62 16.26 3.69
CA LEU A 193 -11.71 15.28 3.79
C LEU A 193 -11.71 14.41 2.53
N PRO A 194 -11.01 13.28 2.54
CA PRO A 194 -10.91 12.43 1.35
C PRO A 194 -12.17 11.58 1.15
N PRO A 195 -12.36 11.00 -0.07
CA PRO A 195 -13.36 9.96 -0.28
C PRO A 195 -13.14 8.77 0.66
N HIS A 196 -14.23 8.17 1.14
CA HIS A 196 -14.17 6.99 2.03
C HIS A 196 -14.14 5.66 1.25
N MET A 197 -14.50 5.67 -0.01
CA MET A 197 -14.39 4.55 -0.92
C MET A 197 -13.18 4.77 -1.84
N LEU A 198 -12.20 3.89 -1.75
CA LEU A 198 -10.92 4.02 -2.45
C LEU A 198 -10.74 2.91 -3.49
N GLU A 199 -9.96 3.19 -4.53
CA GLU A 199 -9.48 2.20 -5.47
C GLU A 199 -8.35 1.37 -4.86
N TYR A 200 -8.23 0.10 -5.31
CA TYR A 200 -7.23 -0.85 -4.82
C TYR A 200 -5.80 -0.29 -4.78
N GLN A 201 -5.44 0.51 -5.77
CA GLN A 201 -4.12 1.13 -5.88
C GLN A 201 -3.76 2.05 -4.70
N CYS A 202 -4.75 2.63 -4.01
CA CYS A 202 -4.48 3.43 -2.81
C CYS A 202 -3.90 2.57 -1.68
N GLY A 203 -4.38 1.34 -1.53
CA GLY A 203 -3.83 0.38 -0.57
C GLY A 203 -2.41 -0.09 -0.92
N GLU A 204 -2.11 -0.26 -2.20
CA GLU A 204 -0.75 -0.55 -2.66
C GLU A 204 0.19 0.64 -2.41
N THR A 205 -0.24 1.86 -2.72
CA THR A 205 0.55 3.08 -2.51
C THR A 205 0.91 3.27 -1.04
N ALA A 206 -0.04 2.99 -0.13
CA ALA A 206 0.20 3.05 1.31
C ALA A 206 0.96 1.84 1.87
N GLY A 207 1.36 0.88 1.03
CA GLY A 207 2.08 -0.33 1.45
C GLY A 207 1.24 -1.33 2.26
N GLN A 208 -0.08 -1.19 2.26
CA GLN A 208 -0.99 -2.08 2.98
C GLN A 208 -1.35 -3.32 2.16
N PHE A 209 -1.43 -3.17 0.84
CA PHE A 209 -1.73 -4.27 -0.06
C PHE A 209 -0.47 -4.82 -0.74
N PRO A 210 -0.43 -6.12 -1.02
CA PRO A 210 -1.49 -7.13 -0.89
C PRO A 210 -1.72 -7.68 0.54
N LYS A 211 -0.83 -7.44 1.50
CA LYS A 211 -0.82 -8.10 2.82
C LYS A 211 -2.17 -8.04 3.55
N PHE A 212 -2.81 -6.88 3.57
CA PHE A 212 -4.08 -6.65 4.29
C PHE A 212 -5.30 -6.56 3.37
N ALA A 213 -5.18 -7.01 2.10
CA ALA A 213 -6.27 -6.92 1.12
C ALA A 213 -7.53 -7.71 1.50
N ASP A 214 -7.40 -8.71 2.38
CA ASP A 214 -8.54 -9.50 2.87
C ASP A 214 -9.15 -8.95 4.17
N GLU A 215 -8.51 -7.93 4.77
CA GLU A 215 -8.98 -7.27 5.99
C GLU A 215 -9.82 -6.01 5.73
N VAL A 216 -10.11 -5.71 4.46
CA VAL A 216 -10.92 -4.56 4.07
C VAL A 216 -12.31 -4.98 3.59
N TYR A 217 -13.29 -4.07 3.70
CA TYR A 217 -14.61 -4.24 3.10
C TYR A 217 -14.53 -3.91 1.62
N LYS A 218 -14.59 -4.91 0.76
CA LYS A 218 -14.63 -4.74 -0.71
C LYS A 218 -16.05 -4.41 -1.16
N ILE A 219 -16.18 -3.51 -2.14
CA ILE A 219 -17.47 -3.13 -2.72
C ILE A 219 -17.90 -4.21 -3.70
N ALA A 220 -19.08 -4.81 -3.47
CA ALA A 220 -19.58 -5.91 -4.29
C ALA A 220 -20.12 -5.45 -5.66
N ASN A 221 -20.66 -4.22 -5.74
CA ASN A 221 -21.27 -3.66 -6.96
C ASN A 221 -20.58 -2.34 -7.32
N PRO A 222 -19.34 -2.37 -7.83
CA PRO A 222 -18.68 -1.18 -8.31
C PRO A 222 -19.35 -0.63 -9.58
N THR A 223 -19.18 0.65 -9.85
CA THR A 223 -19.70 1.30 -11.06
C THR A 223 -18.84 1.05 -12.29
N ASP A 224 -17.67 0.43 -12.10
CA ASP A 224 -16.70 0.09 -13.13
C ASP A 224 -16.00 -1.25 -12.80
N ASP A 225 -15.05 -1.68 -13.63
CA ASP A 225 -14.32 -2.95 -13.46
C ASP A 225 -13.19 -2.87 -12.42
N ARG A 226 -13.00 -1.74 -11.74
CA ARG A 226 -11.95 -1.55 -10.75
C ARG A 226 -12.39 -2.08 -9.40
N ILE A 227 -11.42 -2.57 -8.63
CA ILE A 227 -11.67 -3.00 -7.26
C ILE A 227 -11.72 -1.78 -6.35
N HIS A 228 -12.88 -1.57 -5.72
CA HIS A 228 -13.08 -0.53 -4.70
C HIS A 228 -13.24 -1.15 -3.31
N TYR A 229 -12.83 -0.41 -2.29
CA TYR A 229 -12.94 -0.84 -0.90
C TYR A 229 -13.20 0.36 0.02
N MET A 230 -13.80 0.09 1.18
CA MET A 230 -13.95 1.09 2.24
C MET A 230 -12.60 1.30 2.95
N LEU A 231 -12.16 2.56 3.08
CA LEU A 231 -10.85 2.85 3.66
C LEU A 231 -10.72 2.34 5.10
N PRO A 232 -9.64 1.60 5.42
CA PRO A 232 -9.35 1.16 6.78
C PRO A 232 -8.58 2.22 7.59
N THR A 233 -8.05 3.23 6.90
CA THR A 233 -7.30 4.36 7.46
C THR A 233 -7.25 5.52 6.47
N ALA A 234 -7.27 6.75 6.96
CA ALA A 234 -7.09 7.94 6.13
C ALA A 234 -5.72 7.97 5.41
N GLU A 235 -4.71 7.29 5.97
CA GLU A 235 -3.37 7.18 5.40
C GLU A 235 -3.38 6.73 3.94
N ALA A 236 -4.18 5.71 3.60
CA ALA A 236 -4.25 5.19 2.23
C ALA A 236 -4.73 6.25 1.23
N ALA A 237 -5.65 7.13 1.65
CA ALA A 237 -6.12 8.24 0.84
C ALA A 237 -5.04 9.33 0.72
N LEU A 238 -4.49 9.79 1.87
CA LEU A 238 -3.53 10.90 1.91
C LEU A 238 -2.21 10.56 1.18
N ALA A 239 -1.68 9.35 1.36
CA ALA A 239 -0.47 8.89 0.66
C ALA A 239 -0.67 8.81 -0.86
N SER A 240 -1.92 8.73 -1.33
CA SER A 240 -2.25 8.60 -2.75
C SER A 240 -2.61 9.92 -3.43
N VAL A 241 -2.68 11.04 -2.70
CA VAL A 241 -3.09 12.35 -3.27
C VAL A 241 -2.25 12.74 -4.47
N TYR A 242 -0.95 12.55 -4.40
CA TYR A 242 0.01 12.87 -5.47
C TYR A 242 0.59 11.64 -6.16
N ARG A 243 -0.12 10.51 -6.12
CA ARG A 243 0.30 9.31 -6.85
C ARG A 243 0.43 9.60 -8.34
N ASP A 244 1.54 9.15 -8.93
CA ASP A 244 1.87 9.32 -10.34
C ASP A 244 2.09 10.78 -10.77
N GLU A 245 2.31 11.71 -9.82
CA GLU A 245 2.64 13.11 -10.08
C GLU A 245 4.12 13.39 -9.77
N ILE A 246 4.72 14.31 -10.52
CA ILE A 246 6.04 14.86 -10.26
C ILE A 246 5.87 16.27 -9.73
N LEU A 247 6.17 16.46 -8.45
CA LEU A 247 6.07 17.74 -7.78
C LEU A 247 7.36 18.57 -8.00
N SER A 248 7.23 19.90 -8.03
CA SER A 248 8.39 20.78 -7.99
C SER A 248 8.92 20.90 -6.56
N GLU A 249 10.20 21.22 -6.40
CA GLU A 249 10.80 21.46 -5.09
C GLU A 249 10.10 22.59 -4.32
N ALA A 250 9.61 23.59 -5.06
CA ALA A 250 8.88 24.73 -4.48
C ALA A 250 7.51 24.32 -3.86
N ASP A 251 6.97 23.17 -4.25
CA ASP A 251 5.70 22.65 -3.70
C ASP A 251 5.88 21.90 -2.38
N LEU A 252 7.12 21.71 -1.92
CA LEU A 252 7.46 20.95 -0.72
C LEU A 252 7.89 21.88 0.44
N PRO A 253 7.64 21.51 1.68
CA PRO A 253 6.96 20.30 2.14
C PRO A 253 5.44 20.39 2.00
N LYS A 254 4.77 19.26 1.75
CA LYS A 254 3.31 19.09 1.87
C LYS A 254 3.00 18.46 3.23
N LYS A 255 2.10 19.07 4.00
CA LYS A 255 1.68 18.58 5.32
C LYS A 255 0.18 18.44 5.34
N PHE A 256 -0.32 17.22 5.46
CA PHE A 256 -1.74 16.92 5.45
C PHE A 256 -2.17 16.14 6.68
N PHE A 257 -3.39 16.36 7.09
CA PHE A 257 -4.11 15.48 8.01
C PHE A 257 -5.57 15.33 7.56
N ALA A 258 -6.19 14.26 8.01
CA ALA A 258 -7.59 13.98 7.71
C ALA A 258 -8.29 13.37 8.92
N TYR A 259 -9.59 13.63 9.02
CA TYR A 259 -10.53 12.85 9.81
C TYR A 259 -11.38 11.99 8.89
N THR A 260 -11.43 10.68 9.15
CA THR A 260 -12.30 9.74 8.45
C THR A 260 -12.81 8.67 9.40
N PRO A 261 -14.01 8.10 9.20
CA PRO A 261 -14.31 6.79 9.74
C PRO A 261 -13.32 5.78 9.14
N CYS A 262 -12.93 4.76 9.91
CA CYS A 262 -12.00 3.71 9.48
C CYS A 262 -12.72 2.36 9.49
N PHE A 263 -12.88 1.76 8.32
CA PHE A 263 -13.64 0.52 8.14
C PHE A 263 -12.69 -0.67 8.14
N ARG A 264 -12.41 -1.22 9.33
CA ARG A 264 -11.55 -2.39 9.49
C ARG A 264 -12.43 -3.61 9.66
N ARG A 265 -12.29 -4.58 8.76
CA ARG A 265 -13.08 -5.81 8.82
C ARG A 265 -12.68 -6.69 10.00
N GLU A 266 -11.39 -6.68 10.36
CA GLU A 266 -10.78 -7.49 11.44
C GLU A 266 -11.38 -8.90 11.49
N ALA A 267 -11.16 -9.66 10.41
CA ALA A 267 -11.73 -10.99 10.23
C ALA A 267 -11.32 -11.90 11.40
N GLY A 268 -12.30 -12.24 12.22
CA GLY A 268 -12.07 -12.99 13.43
C GLY A 268 -11.44 -12.10 14.49
N SER A 269 -12.23 -11.28 15.18
CA SER A 269 -11.74 -10.51 16.31
C SER A 269 -11.23 -11.49 17.37
N HIS A 270 -9.94 -11.79 17.31
CA HIS A 270 -9.22 -12.49 18.36
C HIS A 270 -9.06 -11.62 19.61
N ARG A 271 -9.75 -10.48 19.62
CA ARG A 271 -9.78 -9.49 20.68
C ARG A 271 -11.02 -9.59 21.52
N ALA A 272 -11.50 -10.83 21.77
CA ALA A 272 -12.62 -11.07 22.70
C ALA A 272 -12.40 -10.44 24.09
N ASP A 273 -11.14 -10.21 24.45
CA ASP A 273 -10.74 -9.58 25.71
C ASP A 273 -10.56 -8.06 25.61
N GLU A 274 -10.55 -7.48 24.40
CA GLU A 274 -10.48 -6.03 24.20
C GLU A 274 -11.88 -5.44 24.20
N ARG A 275 -12.24 -4.82 25.33
CA ARG A 275 -13.43 -3.98 25.45
C ARG A 275 -13.03 -2.59 24.94
N GLY A 276 -13.29 -2.33 23.65
CA GLY A 276 -12.86 -1.13 22.99
C GLY A 276 -13.96 -0.12 22.73
N MET A 277 -13.54 1.08 22.42
CA MET A 277 -14.25 2.11 21.70
C MET A 277 -13.56 2.32 20.36
#